data_4214b7513a884bebe9d86116d8766d1d
#
_entry.id   4214b7513a884bebe9d86116d8766d1d
#
_cell.length_a   1.000
_cell.length_b   1.000
_cell.length_c   1.000
_cell.angle_alpha   90.00
_cell.angle_beta   90.00
_cell.angle_gamma   90.00
#
_symmetry.space_group_name_H-M   'P 1'
#
loop_
_entity.id
_entity.type
_entity.pdbx_description
1 polymer ?
#
loop_
_entity_poly.entity_id
_entity_poly.type
_entity_poly.pdbx_seq_one_letter_code
_entity_poly.pdbx_strand_id
1 'polypeptide(L)'
;MSGLTVGILGLQGDIEEHLSATSLALLRLGVEGEPLLVKSIDDAKRISALIIPGGESTVMGSLSSIKGILPTFRERITNGLPTLGTCAGMITLAKRAYDRVVGETSQTLIGTMDITVERN
;
A
#
# COMPACT_ATOMS: atom_id res chain seq x y z
N MET A 1 -4.90 -12.36 -23.16
CA MET A 1 -4.71 -11.09 -22.47
C MET A 1 -4.97 -11.24 -20.98
N SER A 2 -4.07 -10.82 -20.19
CA SER A 2 -4.24 -10.88 -18.75
C SER A 2 -5.13 -9.74 -18.27
N GLY A 3 -5.92 -9.99 -17.25
CA GLY A 3 -6.72 -8.97 -16.60
C GLY A 3 -5.88 -8.08 -15.69
N LEU A 4 -6.56 -7.30 -14.87
CA LEU A 4 -5.91 -6.46 -13.87
C LEU A 4 -5.38 -7.30 -12.73
N THR A 5 -4.24 -6.92 -12.19
CA THR A 5 -3.71 -7.51 -10.97
C THR A 5 -3.66 -6.41 -9.92
N VAL A 6 -4.53 -6.50 -8.94
CA VAL A 6 -4.60 -5.52 -7.86
C VAL A 6 -3.73 -6.02 -6.71
N GLY A 7 -2.61 -5.36 -6.51
CA GLY A 7 -1.69 -5.72 -5.44
C GLY A 7 -2.21 -5.23 -4.09
N ILE A 8 -2.12 -6.08 -3.08
CA ILE A 8 -2.45 -5.72 -1.71
C ILE A 8 -1.19 -5.90 -0.88
N LEU A 9 -0.70 -4.80 -0.32
CA LEU A 9 0.44 -4.85 0.57
C LEU A 9 -0.04 -5.34 1.91
N GLY A 10 0.33 -6.53 2.28
CA GLY A 10 -0.12 -7.05 3.54
C GLY A 10 0.70 -8.25 3.97
N LEU A 11 1.25 -8.15 5.15
CA LEU A 11 1.94 -9.25 5.79
C LEU A 11 1.16 -9.74 7.01
N GLN A 12 0.23 -8.93 7.49
CA GLN A 12 -0.59 -9.21 8.66
C GLN A 12 -1.89 -8.41 8.58
N GLY A 13 -2.82 -8.67 9.48
CA GLY A 13 -4.05 -7.91 9.62
C GLY A 13 -5.14 -8.36 8.66
N ASP A 14 -5.94 -7.42 8.21
CA ASP A 14 -7.18 -7.69 7.47
C ASP A 14 -6.96 -8.05 6.00
N ILE A 15 -5.95 -8.88 5.73
CA ILE A 15 -5.57 -9.27 4.37
C ILE A 15 -6.72 -10.03 3.69
N GLU A 16 -7.32 -10.97 4.41
CA GLU A 16 -8.42 -11.77 3.87
C GLU A 16 -9.60 -10.91 3.44
N GLU A 17 -9.95 -9.91 4.24
CA GLU A 17 -11.04 -9.00 3.92
C GLU A 17 -10.72 -8.18 2.68
N HIS A 18 -9.49 -7.68 2.56
CA HIS A 18 -9.08 -6.91 1.39
C HIS A 18 -9.03 -7.77 0.13
N LEU A 19 -8.56 -9.01 0.23
CA LEU A 19 -8.56 -9.94 -0.90
C LEU A 19 -9.99 -10.23 -1.35
N SER A 20 -10.88 -10.53 -0.41
CA SER A 20 -12.28 -10.83 -0.70
C SER A 20 -13.00 -9.64 -1.29
N ALA A 21 -12.83 -8.46 -0.70
CA ALA A 21 -13.48 -7.24 -1.16
C ALA A 21 -13.02 -6.88 -2.57
N THR A 22 -11.74 -7.04 -2.85
CA THR A 22 -11.17 -6.74 -4.17
C THR A 22 -11.72 -7.70 -5.22
N SER A 23 -11.76 -9.00 -4.91
CA SER A 23 -12.33 -10.00 -5.81
C SER A 23 -13.79 -9.71 -6.12
N LEU A 24 -14.57 -9.37 -5.09
CA LEU A 24 -15.99 -9.06 -5.26
C LEU A 24 -16.18 -7.78 -6.09
N ALA A 25 -15.36 -6.76 -5.85
CA ALA A 25 -15.45 -5.51 -6.60
C ALA A 25 -15.16 -5.72 -8.09
N LEU A 26 -14.14 -6.49 -8.41
CA LEU A 26 -13.80 -6.80 -9.80
C LEU A 26 -14.93 -7.58 -10.46
N LEU A 27 -15.52 -8.54 -9.75
CA LEU A 27 -16.64 -9.31 -10.26
C LEU A 27 -17.85 -8.42 -10.55
N ARG A 28 -18.20 -7.54 -9.61
CA ARG A 28 -19.36 -6.63 -9.76
C ARG A 28 -19.18 -5.61 -10.86
N LEU A 29 -17.93 -5.19 -11.09
CA LEU A 29 -17.62 -4.25 -12.16
C LEU A 29 -17.53 -4.92 -13.53
N GLY A 30 -17.58 -6.24 -13.58
CA GLY A 30 -17.39 -6.97 -14.82
C GLY A 30 -15.98 -6.85 -15.37
N VAL A 31 -15.01 -6.61 -14.51
CA VAL A 31 -13.61 -6.45 -14.89
C VAL A 31 -12.86 -7.74 -14.62
N GLU A 32 -12.19 -8.24 -15.65
CA GLU A 32 -11.33 -9.40 -15.50
C GLU A 32 -10.10 -9.01 -14.68
N GLY A 33 -9.82 -9.75 -13.63
CA GLY A 33 -8.69 -9.45 -12.77
C GLY A 33 -8.71 -10.25 -11.48
N GLU A 34 -7.64 -10.10 -10.72
CA GLU A 34 -7.47 -10.81 -9.46
C GLU A 34 -6.68 -9.97 -8.46
N PRO A 35 -6.90 -10.17 -7.16
CA PRO A 35 -6.02 -9.61 -6.14
C PRO A 35 -4.75 -10.44 -6.02
N LEU A 36 -3.65 -9.77 -5.65
CA LEU A 36 -2.37 -10.42 -5.41
C LEU A 36 -1.78 -9.86 -4.12
N LEU A 37 -1.42 -10.72 -3.21
CA LEU A 37 -0.70 -10.31 -2.01
C LEU A 37 0.74 -10.03 -2.38
N VAL A 38 1.17 -8.77 -2.20
CA VAL A 38 2.51 -8.32 -2.62
C VAL A 38 3.53 -8.63 -1.54
N LYS A 39 4.49 -9.48 -1.83
CA LYS A 39 5.53 -9.90 -0.89
C LYS A 39 6.94 -9.79 -1.45
N SER A 40 7.09 -9.52 -2.73
CA SER A 40 8.39 -9.50 -3.39
C SER A 40 8.49 -8.38 -4.41
N ILE A 41 9.72 -8.12 -4.87
CA ILE A 41 9.95 -7.15 -5.94
C ILE A 41 9.24 -7.59 -7.21
N ASP A 42 9.25 -8.88 -7.51
CA ASP A 42 8.57 -9.39 -8.70
C ASP A 42 7.06 -9.15 -8.62
N ASP A 43 6.46 -9.35 -7.45
CA ASP A 43 5.05 -9.02 -7.24
C ASP A 43 4.81 -7.55 -7.48
N ALA A 44 5.65 -6.68 -6.93
CA ALA A 44 5.51 -5.24 -7.07
C ALA A 44 5.62 -4.78 -8.54
N LYS A 45 6.33 -5.52 -9.37
CA LYS A 45 6.45 -5.22 -10.79
C LYS A 45 5.25 -5.68 -11.61
N ARG A 46 4.49 -6.65 -11.11
CA ARG A 46 3.38 -7.28 -11.84
C ARG A 46 2.04 -6.58 -11.67
N ILE A 47 1.89 -5.78 -10.64
CA ILE A 47 0.59 -5.23 -10.26
C ILE A 47 0.18 -4.07 -11.17
N SER A 48 -1.13 -3.95 -11.39
CA SER A 48 -1.76 -2.87 -12.15
C SER A 48 -2.28 -1.75 -11.25
N ALA A 49 -2.45 -2.06 -9.97
CA ALA A 49 -2.88 -1.12 -8.94
C ALA A 49 -2.40 -1.62 -7.59
N LEU A 50 -2.33 -0.74 -6.60
CA LEU A 50 -1.84 -1.09 -5.27
C LEU A 50 -2.80 -0.59 -4.20
N ILE A 51 -3.12 -1.47 -3.24
CA ILE A 51 -3.86 -1.11 -2.04
C ILE A 51 -2.93 -1.31 -0.85
N ILE A 52 -2.81 -0.26 -0.03
CA ILE A 52 -2.05 -0.30 1.21
C ILE A 52 -3.07 -0.23 2.35
N PRO A 53 -3.38 -1.35 3.00
CA PRO A 53 -4.41 -1.39 4.04
C PRO A 53 -4.00 -0.67 5.32
N GLY A 54 -4.98 -0.40 6.16
CA GLY A 54 -4.78 0.18 7.47
C GLY A 54 -4.31 -0.85 8.48
N GLY A 55 -4.22 -0.42 9.72
CA GLY A 55 -3.70 -1.22 10.82
C GLY A 55 -2.32 -0.70 11.19
N GLU A 56 -2.28 0.14 12.20
CA GLU A 56 -1.11 0.95 12.53
C GLU A 56 0.18 0.14 12.68
N SER A 57 0.18 -0.81 13.57
CA SER A 57 1.37 -1.64 13.82
C SER A 57 1.67 -2.58 12.65
N THR A 58 0.62 -3.04 11.97
CA THR A 58 0.75 -3.95 10.84
C THR A 58 1.45 -3.29 9.67
N VAL A 59 1.05 -2.06 9.32
CA VAL A 59 1.64 -1.35 8.19
C VAL A 59 3.10 -1.02 8.48
N MET A 60 3.40 -0.54 9.67
CA MET A 60 4.78 -0.22 10.07
C MET A 60 5.67 -1.46 10.02
N GLY A 61 5.19 -2.56 10.56
CA GLY A 61 5.92 -3.82 10.52
C GLY A 61 6.11 -4.32 9.10
N SER A 62 5.08 -4.20 8.28
CA SER A 62 5.13 -4.61 6.88
C SER A 62 6.17 -3.81 6.10
N LEU A 63 6.19 -2.50 6.26
CA LEU A 63 7.16 -1.65 5.55
C LEU A 63 8.59 -1.95 5.97
N SER A 64 8.83 -2.21 7.26
CA SER A 64 10.15 -2.60 7.72
C SER A 64 10.60 -3.92 7.09
N SER A 65 9.69 -4.88 6.98
CA SER A 65 9.97 -6.18 6.38
C SER A 65 10.22 -6.11 4.88
N ILE A 66 9.58 -5.15 4.20
CA ILE A 66 9.67 -5.03 2.74
C ILE A 66 10.53 -3.84 2.31
N LYS A 67 11.43 -3.40 3.16
CA LYS A 67 12.26 -2.22 2.91
C LYS A 67 13.00 -2.30 1.57
N GLY A 68 13.41 -3.49 1.16
CA GLY A 68 14.05 -3.72 -0.14
C GLY A 68 13.12 -3.50 -1.32
N ILE A 69 11.79 -3.52 -1.13
CA ILE A 69 10.80 -3.32 -2.18
C ILE A 69 10.41 -1.85 -2.33
N LEU A 70 10.67 -1.03 -1.32
CA LEU A 70 10.24 0.37 -1.31
C LEU A 70 10.69 1.18 -2.54
N PRO A 71 11.93 1.04 -3.03
CA PRO A 71 12.33 1.76 -4.23
C PRO A 71 11.45 1.41 -5.44
N THR A 72 11.07 0.16 -5.58
CA THR A 72 10.19 -0.28 -6.66
C THR A 72 8.80 0.34 -6.52
N PHE A 73 8.24 0.39 -5.33
CA PHE A 73 6.96 1.05 -5.09
C PHE A 73 7.04 2.54 -5.42
N ARG A 74 8.06 3.24 -4.96
CA ARG A 74 8.24 4.66 -5.24
C ARG A 74 8.30 4.93 -6.74
N GLU A 75 9.08 4.16 -7.45
CA GLU A 75 9.19 4.27 -8.89
C GLU A 75 7.87 4.02 -9.58
N ARG A 76 7.18 2.92 -9.24
CA ARG A 76 5.92 2.57 -9.87
C ARG A 76 4.82 3.59 -9.59
N ILE A 77 4.71 4.06 -8.35
CA ILE A 77 3.71 5.07 -7.99
C ILE A 77 4.00 6.39 -8.68
N THR A 78 5.26 6.81 -8.70
CA THR A 78 5.66 8.05 -9.38
C THR A 78 5.35 7.98 -10.88
N ASN A 79 5.46 6.80 -11.48
CA ASN A 79 5.18 6.59 -12.89
C ASN A 79 3.72 6.24 -13.19
N GLY A 80 2.83 6.44 -12.24
CA GLY A 80 1.40 6.37 -12.50
C GLY A 80 0.67 5.13 -12.00
N LEU A 81 1.27 4.30 -11.17
CA LEU A 81 0.57 3.17 -10.57
C LEU A 81 -0.57 3.66 -9.68
N PRO A 82 -1.84 3.35 -10.00
CA PRO A 82 -2.95 3.73 -9.13
C PRO A 82 -2.77 3.12 -7.75
N THR A 83 -2.89 3.95 -6.72
CA THR A 83 -2.60 3.52 -5.35
C THR A 83 -3.63 4.07 -4.39
N LEU A 84 -4.16 3.19 -3.54
CA LEU A 84 -5.09 3.54 -2.48
C LEU A 84 -4.48 3.17 -1.13
N GLY A 85 -4.24 4.16 -0.29
CA GLY A 85 -3.83 3.93 1.10
C GLY A 85 -4.97 4.26 2.04
N THR A 86 -5.29 3.36 2.95
CA THR A 86 -6.35 3.55 3.94
C THR A 86 -5.76 3.62 5.35
N CYS A 87 -6.23 4.57 6.17
CA CYS A 87 -5.77 4.77 7.54
C CYS A 87 -4.23 4.89 7.60
N ALA A 88 -3.56 3.99 8.30
CA ALA A 88 -2.11 3.98 8.39
C ALA A 88 -1.43 3.79 7.02
N GLY A 89 -2.12 3.14 6.07
CA GLY A 89 -1.64 3.02 4.70
C GLY A 89 -1.53 4.37 4.00
N MET A 90 -2.47 5.28 4.28
CA MET A 90 -2.40 6.65 3.77
C MET A 90 -1.19 7.38 4.35
N ILE A 91 -0.93 7.20 5.63
CA ILE A 91 0.20 7.86 6.30
C ILE A 91 1.51 7.46 5.63
N THR A 92 1.66 6.21 5.25
CA THR A 92 2.90 5.73 4.62
C THR A 92 3.16 6.36 3.25
N LEU A 93 2.13 6.84 2.57
CA LEU A 93 2.29 7.50 1.27
C LEU A 93 2.75 8.95 1.41
N ALA A 94 2.60 9.56 2.58
CA ALA A 94 2.99 10.94 2.82
C ALA A 94 4.51 11.11 2.81
N LYS A 95 4.96 12.28 2.43
CA LYS A 95 6.38 12.63 2.52
C LYS A 95 6.82 12.87 3.96
N ARG A 96 5.91 13.33 4.81
CA ARG A 96 6.20 13.68 6.19
C ARG A 96 5.10 13.17 7.12
N ALA A 97 5.49 12.60 8.24
CA ALA A 97 4.60 12.21 9.31
C ALA A 97 5.07 12.86 10.61
N TYR A 98 4.16 13.42 11.35
CA TYR A 98 4.46 14.23 12.52
C TYR A 98 3.53 13.86 13.68
N ASP A 99 4.09 13.73 14.87
CA ASP A 99 3.33 13.51 16.10
C ASP A 99 3.35 14.81 16.91
N ARG A 100 2.20 15.27 17.36
CA ARG A 100 2.08 16.53 18.09
C ARG A 100 2.89 16.57 19.39
N VAL A 101 3.11 15.41 19.99
CA VAL A 101 3.78 15.32 21.27
C VAL A 101 5.28 15.16 21.10
N VAL A 102 5.70 14.26 20.23
CA VAL A 102 7.12 13.88 20.08
C VAL A 102 7.81 14.48 18.86
N GLY A 103 7.04 15.14 18.00
CA GLY A 103 7.58 15.74 16.79
C GLY A 103 7.62 14.80 15.61
N GLU A 104 8.59 14.99 14.70
CA GLU A 104 8.71 14.17 13.51
C GLU A 104 8.95 12.71 13.88
N THR A 105 8.22 11.81 13.23
CA THR A 105 8.35 10.38 13.51
C THR A 105 9.47 9.76 12.70
N SER A 106 10.07 8.70 13.24
CA SER A 106 11.09 7.92 12.54
C SER A 106 10.47 6.80 11.69
N GLN A 107 9.16 6.84 11.50
CA GLN A 107 8.42 5.87 10.72
C GLN A 107 8.92 5.81 9.27
N THR A 108 9.06 4.60 8.74
CA THR A 108 9.39 4.40 7.33
C THR A 108 8.22 4.80 6.46
N LEU A 109 8.46 5.70 5.50
CA LEU A 109 7.43 6.20 4.58
C LEU A 109 7.78 5.87 3.14
N ILE A 110 6.75 5.66 2.32
CA ILE A 110 6.92 5.55 0.87
C ILE A 110 7.21 6.93 0.28
N GLY A 111 6.53 7.96 0.79
CA GLY A 111 6.88 9.34 0.53
C GLY A 111 6.57 9.85 -0.88
N THR A 112 5.49 9.38 -1.48
CA THR A 112 5.12 9.76 -2.86
C THR A 112 4.03 10.83 -2.93
N MET A 113 3.36 11.11 -1.83
CA MET A 113 2.36 12.20 -1.77
C MET A 113 2.95 13.40 -1.05
N ASP A 114 2.88 14.55 -1.67
CA ASP A 114 3.39 15.78 -1.07
C ASP A 114 2.41 16.31 -0.03
N ILE A 115 2.25 15.57 1.03
CA ILE A 115 1.42 15.93 2.18
C ILE A 115 2.19 15.68 3.46
N THR A 116 1.76 16.36 4.50
CA THR A 116 2.24 16.14 5.86
C THR A 116 1.08 15.57 6.66
N VAL A 117 1.30 14.48 7.35
CA VAL A 117 0.31 13.86 8.22
C VAL A 117 0.70 14.17 9.67
N GLU A 118 -0.26 14.68 10.42
CA GLU A 118 -0.07 14.98 11.83
C GLU A 118 -0.93 14.04 12.67
N ARG A 119 -0.32 13.40 13.64
CA ARG A 119 -0.99 12.54 14.60
C ARG A 119 -1.30 13.35 15.85
N ASN A 120 -2.53 13.26 16.28
CA ASN A 120 -2.98 13.91 17.54
C ASN A 120 -2.55 13.16 18.78
#